data_a13851282898c158599bc888d8465286
#
_entry.id   a13851282898c158599bc888d8465286
#
_cell.length_a   1.000
_cell.length_b   1.000
_cell.length_c   1.000
_cell.angle_alpha   90.00
_cell.angle_beta   90.00
_cell.angle_gamma   90.00
#
_symmetry.space_group_name_H-M   'P 1'
#
loop_
_entity.id
_entity.type
_entity.pdbx_description
1 polymer ?
#
loop_
_entity_poly.entity_id
_entity_poly.type
_entity_poly.pdbx_seq_one_letter_code
_entity_poly.pdbx_strand_id
1 'polypeptide(L)'
;MNCNKASSLVFLLFLIIKSAEVFGQDKPILPDSSSFVTFLINQGEIPGLEFRLVNPATGIKLDSLRTTNTDSGLFLEFSQALAFKDSLLSSDSISAEIQFLIYNETNTFPAALEYVSSLLRNKDIEVITLGDSDRKDLISLAHREQYVPSFDGTYAYFGDFKIFAITLIISFFFIFACAMILFMLIFKARRNRREVLLEMYDEQVVGPLSEILFEKTLEELESLSDEELYESFPAKQLKKPFYNQVLIDRILALNKKMKGDFKLKLKALYKRLGLDKVTIEKLHSSKWDRVVTGLVEVNEMDLREALREVKKHVNSPNFHIRSQAVATVLNLSEHVDLSFLRDQTFPLSRWQQMNYLRIVKYLNANRELNIENLFDSKNQSIRLFGYKLVRVIGRVDLLEGLEQRFPDVTDEEKIEIIKTFEYLGVPSHKELVNGSLKSNNQKLVMMAAKAAGTIGDEQS
;
A
#
# COMPACT_ATOMS: atom_id res chain seq x y z
N MET A 1 -12.11 2.92 -12.40
CA MET A 1 -12.09 4.17 -13.19
C MET A 1 -11.95 5.40 -12.28
N ASN A 2 -10.99 5.42 -11.33
CA ASN A 2 -10.82 6.52 -10.37
C ASN A 2 -9.35 6.89 -10.08
N CYS A 3 -8.39 6.38 -10.85
CA CYS A 3 -6.98 6.74 -10.66
C CYS A 3 -6.58 8.06 -11.34
N ASN A 4 -7.31 8.50 -12.37
CA ASN A 4 -7.00 9.73 -13.13
C ASN A 4 -7.43 11.03 -12.43
N LYS A 5 -8.37 11.00 -11.47
CA LYS A 5 -8.80 12.22 -10.77
C LYS A 5 -7.85 12.63 -9.63
N ALA A 6 -7.23 11.67 -8.97
CA ALA A 6 -6.22 11.95 -7.93
C ALA A 6 -4.93 12.54 -8.54
N SER A 7 -4.50 12.04 -9.68
CA SER A 7 -3.35 12.56 -10.44
C SER A 7 -3.59 13.99 -10.92
N SER A 8 -4.80 14.32 -11.35
CA SER A 8 -5.17 15.67 -11.78
C SER A 8 -5.15 16.70 -10.64
N LEU A 9 -5.55 16.28 -9.42
CA LEU A 9 -5.56 17.14 -8.24
C LEU A 9 -4.14 17.43 -7.74
N VAL A 10 -3.25 16.42 -7.75
CA VAL A 10 -1.84 16.59 -7.42
C VAL A 10 -1.12 17.47 -8.44
N PHE A 11 -1.46 17.33 -9.73
CA PHE A 11 -0.91 18.16 -10.79
C PHE A 11 -1.38 19.63 -10.69
N LEU A 12 -2.63 19.87 -10.28
CA LEU A 12 -3.16 21.21 -10.03
C LEU A 12 -2.48 21.86 -8.81
N LEU A 13 -2.22 21.09 -7.75
CA LEU A 13 -1.49 21.57 -6.58
C LEU A 13 -0.03 21.92 -6.94
N PHE A 14 0.62 21.12 -7.79
CA PHE A 14 1.98 21.37 -8.27
C PHE A 14 2.07 22.59 -9.20
N LEU A 15 1.02 22.88 -9.98
CA LEU A 15 0.90 24.07 -10.82
C LEU A 15 0.71 25.34 -9.97
N ILE A 16 -0.05 25.27 -8.87
CA ILE A 16 -0.24 26.36 -7.92
C ILE A 16 1.09 26.67 -7.18
N ILE A 17 1.85 25.64 -6.80
CA ILE A 17 3.16 25.84 -6.17
C ILE A 17 4.17 26.44 -7.15
N LYS A 18 4.17 26.01 -8.42
CA LYS A 18 5.04 26.59 -9.46
C LYS A 18 4.64 28.03 -9.86
N SER A 19 3.36 28.35 -9.82
CA SER A 19 2.93 29.74 -10.07
C SER A 19 3.30 30.71 -8.94
N ALA A 20 3.50 30.21 -7.72
CA ALA A 20 4.01 31.01 -6.59
C ALA A 20 5.48 31.41 -6.74
N GLU A 21 6.29 30.65 -7.48
CA GLU A 21 7.70 31.00 -7.75
C GLU A 21 7.88 32.11 -8.81
N VAL A 22 6.86 32.40 -9.62
CA VAL A 22 6.93 33.39 -10.71
C VAL A 22 6.60 34.80 -10.25
N PHE A 23 6.04 34.99 -9.05
CA PHE A 23 5.64 36.32 -8.53
C PHE A 23 6.65 36.99 -7.60
N GLY A 24 7.90 36.57 -7.57
CA GLY A 24 8.92 37.02 -6.63
C GLY A 24 10.12 37.77 -7.23
N GLN A 25 9.94 38.52 -8.33
CA GLN A 25 10.92 39.58 -8.72
C GLN A 25 10.34 40.96 -8.37
N ASP A 26 10.26 41.25 -7.07
CA ASP A 26 10.07 42.61 -6.60
C ASP A 26 11.30 43.42 -6.98
N LYS A 27 11.06 44.60 -7.62
CA LYS A 27 12.10 45.60 -7.86
C LYS A 27 12.79 45.90 -6.53
N PRO A 28 14.13 45.95 -6.48
CA PRO A 28 14.82 46.27 -5.24
C PRO A 28 14.32 47.59 -4.70
N ILE A 29 13.84 47.59 -3.45
CA ILE A 29 13.28 48.79 -2.77
C ILE A 29 14.39 49.82 -2.60
N LEU A 30 15.62 49.39 -2.47
CA LEU A 30 16.81 50.19 -2.41
C LEU A 30 17.73 49.79 -3.60
N PRO A 31 17.68 50.48 -4.75
CA PRO A 31 18.27 50.02 -5.98
C PRO A 31 19.81 50.16 -6.02
N ASP A 32 20.38 51.03 -5.21
CA ASP A 32 21.83 51.28 -5.19
C ASP A 32 22.39 51.57 -3.79
N SER A 33 23.70 51.55 -3.65
CA SER A 33 24.42 51.77 -2.39
C SER A 33 24.21 53.19 -1.85
N SER A 34 24.00 54.17 -2.71
CA SER A 34 23.77 55.57 -2.30
C SER A 34 22.40 55.76 -1.69
N SER A 35 21.37 55.14 -2.27
CA SER A 35 19.99 55.11 -1.73
C SER A 35 19.97 54.44 -0.36
N PHE A 36 20.72 53.36 -0.18
CA PHE A 36 20.82 52.65 1.11
C PHE A 36 21.47 53.49 2.19
N VAL A 37 22.62 54.12 1.90
CA VAL A 37 23.28 55.01 2.86
C VAL A 37 22.41 56.21 3.21
N THR A 38 21.75 56.83 2.25
CA THR A 38 20.78 57.92 2.49
C THR A 38 19.60 57.47 3.36
N PHE A 39 19.10 56.26 3.13
CA PHE A 39 18.06 55.66 3.97
C PHE A 39 18.58 55.49 5.41
N LEU A 40 19.77 54.92 5.63
CA LEU A 40 20.34 54.72 6.96
C LEU A 40 20.58 56.03 7.73
N ILE A 41 20.95 57.10 7.02
CA ILE A 41 21.16 58.44 7.65
C ILE A 41 19.82 59.02 8.15
N ASN A 42 18.75 58.80 7.40
CA ASN A 42 17.43 59.34 7.71
C ASN A 42 16.60 58.46 8.62
N GLN A 43 17.00 57.21 8.74
CA GLN A 43 16.32 56.23 9.59
C GLN A 43 16.92 56.24 10.99
N GLY A 44 16.10 56.12 12.02
CA GLY A 44 16.54 55.90 13.37
C GLY A 44 17.04 54.50 13.59
N GLU A 45 16.80 53.96 14.78
CA GLU A 45 17.18 52.61 15.15
C GLU A 45 16.46 51.55 14.27
N ILE A 46 17.24 50.62 13.73
CA ILE A 46 16.73 49.51 12.95
C ILE A 46 16.88 48.23 13.78
N PRO A 47 15.80 47.49 14.04
CA PRO A 47 15.85 46.28 14.86
C PRO A 47 16.91 45.28 14.37
N GLY A 48 17.80 44.87 15.28
CA GLY A 48 18.86 43.87 15.00
C GLY A 48 20.02 44.38 14.15
N LEU A 49 20.06 45.65 13.71
CA LEU A 49 21.18 46.26 12.97
C LEU A 49 21.92 47.22 13.86
N GLU A 50 23.21 46.99 14.05
CA GLU A 50 24.07 47.79 14.88
C GLU A 50 25.34 48.17 14.09
N PHE A 51 26.04 49.24 14.50
CA PHE A 51 27.19 49.74 13.82
C PHE A 51 28.38 49.87 14.76
N ARG A 52 29.57 49.48 14.26
CA ARG A 52 30.82 49.52 15.00
C ARG A 52 31.90 50.21 14.16
N LEU A 53 32.74 51.00 14.81
CA LEU A 53 33.90 51.60 14.16
C LEU A 53 35.16 50.80 14.39
N VAL A 54 35.87 50.55 13.30
CA VAL A 54 37.12 49.73 13.33
C VAL A 54 38.21 50.49 12.53
N ASN A 55 39.40 50.44 13.01
CA ASN A 55 40.54 50.94 12.23
C ASN A 55 40.91 49.91 11.15
N PRO A 56 40.84 50.26 9.86
CA PRO A 56 41.06 49.31 8.77
C PRO A 56 42.51 48.81 8.68
N ALA A 57 43.49 49.59 9.20
CA ALA A 57 44.91 49.23 9.16
C ALA A 57 45.31 48.25 10.28
N THR A 58 44.69 48.36 11.46
CA THR A 58 45.07 47.57 12.64
C THR A 58 44.02 46.56 13.06
N GLY A 59 42.80 46.65 12.54
CA GLY A 59 41.67 45.82 12.94
C GLY A 59 41.18 46.10 14.38
N ILE A 60 41.72 47.14 15.03
CA ILE A 60 41.37 47.48 16.42
C ILE A 60 39.98 48.15 16.45
N LYS A 61 39.14 47.70 17.35
CA LYS A 61 37.82 48.31 17.61
C LYS A 61 38.00 49.65 18.30
N LEU A 62 37.45 50.71 17.74
CA LEU A 62 37.57 52.08 18.26
C LEU A 62 36.50 52.41 19.33
N ASP A 63 35.79 51.38 19.82
CA ASP A 63 34.75 51.49 20.82
C ASP A 63 35.24 52.08 22.17
N SER A 64 36.53 51.91 22.52
CA SER A 64 37.16 52.33 23.74
C SER A 64 37.41 53.86 23.82
N LEU A 65 37.22 54.58 22.73
CA LEU A 65 37.42 56.04 22.69
C LEU A 65 36.17 56.81 23.03
N ARG A 66 35.08 56.17 23.33
CA ARG A 66 33.77 56.80 23.70
C ARG A 66 33.70 56.97 25.20
N THR A 67 33.65 58.21 25.67
CA THR A 67 33.58 58.60 27.08
C THR A 67 32.16 58.66 27.66
N THR A 68 31.16 57.93 27.12
CA THR A 68 29.81 57.93 27.64
C THR A 68 29.33 56.54 28.03
N ASN A 69 28.67 56.46 29.19
CA ASN A 69 28.19 55.33 29.97
C ASN A 69 27.24 54.32 29.26
N THR A 70 27.54 53.85 28.06
CA THR A 70 26.81 52.74 27.46
C THR A 70 27.74 51.51 27.30
N ASP A 71 27.42 50.44 27.93
CA ASP A 71 28.21 49.24 28.15
C ASP A 71 28.65 48.44 26.88
N SER A 72 28.27 48.80 25.68
CA SER A 72 28.46 47.96 24.50
C SER A 72 29.41 48.55 23.40
N GLY A 73 29.73 49.86 23.43
CA GLY A 73 30.53 50.48 22.37
C GLY A 73 29.92 50.43 20.94
N LEU A 74 28.68 50.03 20.82
CA LEU A 74 27.93 49.90 19.58
C LEU A 74 27.03 51.09 19.35
N PHE A 75 26.86 51.48 18.07
CA PHE A 75 25.91 52.49 17.69
C PHE A 75 24.64 51.85 17.17
N LEU A 76 23.52 52.26 17.69
CA LEU A 76 22.18 51.81 17.22
C LEU A 76 21.71 52.57 15.98
N GLU A 77 22.19 53.80 15.83
CA GLU A 77 21.83 54.66 14.69
C GLU A 77 23.04 54.90 13.79
N PHE A 78 22.86 54.77 12.47
CA PHE A 78 23.93 54.99 11.50
C PHE A 78 24.44 56.43 11.50
N SER A 79 23.52 57.40 11.69
CA SER A 79 23.81 58.85 11.79
C SER A 79 24.80 59.14 12.90
N GLN A 80 24.66 58.53 14.08
CA GLN A 80 25.57 58.67 15.22
C GLN A 80 26.96 58.04 14.93
N ALA A 81 26.99 56.88 14.32
CA ALA A 81 28.21 56.21 13.91
C ALA A 81 28.98 57.03 12.89
N LEU A 82 28.32 57.66 11.93
CA LEU A 82 28.87 58.55 10.92
C LEU A 82 29.43 59.85 11.54
N ALA A 83 28.69 60.51 12.40
CA ALA A 83 29.12 61.72 13.12
C ALA A 83 30.36 61.45 14.00
N PHE A 84 30.41 60.28 14.66
CA PHE A 84 31.57 59.90 15.46
C PHE A 84 32.80 59.56 14.58
N LYS A 85 32.60 58.93 13.44
CA LYS A 85 33.65 58.70 12.44
C LYS A 85 34.25 60.05 11.94
N ASP A 86 33.42 61.02 11.62
CA ASP A 86 33.84 62.35 11.16
C ASP A 86 34.58 63.12 12.24
N SER A 87 34.21 62.98 13.51
CA SER A 87 34.88 63.54 14.67
C SER A 87 36.30 62.98 14.87
N LEU A 88 36.49 61.68 14.69
CA LEU A 88 37.77 60.98 14.78
C LEU A 88 38.73 61.40 13.64
N LEU A 89 38.19 61.58 12.44
CA LEU A 89 38.95 62.07 11.29
C LEU A 89 39.41 63.53 11.48
N SER A 90 38.62 64.38 12.12
CA SER A 90 38.93 65.78 12.35
C SER A 90 39.88 66.01 13.53
N SER A 91 39.83 65.17 14.58
CA SER A 91 40.61 65.35 15.81
C SER A 91 41.97 64.66 15.76
N ASP A 92 42.06 63.44 15.28
CA ASP A 92 43.27 62.60 15.42
C ASP A 92 43.82 62.05 14.09
N SER A 93 43.26 62.39 12.94
CA SER A 93 43.58 61.83 11.62
C SER A 93 43.53 60.28 11.58
N ILE A 94 42.74 59.67 12.45
CA ILE A 94 42.54 58.20 12.51
C ILE A 94 41.57 57.77 11.46
N SER A 95 42.01 56.88 10.54
CA SER A 95 41.10 56.28 9.57
C SER A 95 40.18 55.29 10.29
N ALA A 96 38.86 55.47 10.19
CA ALA A 96 37.83 54.63 10.76
C ALA A 96 36.87 54.15 9.67
N GLU A 97 36.52 52.88 9.73
CA GLU A 97 35.54 52.23 8.87
C GLU A 97 34.33 51.73 9.69
N ILE A 98 33.11 51.88 9.17
CA ILE A 98 31.91 51.42 9.83
C ILE A 98 31.62 49.99 9.44
N GLN A 99 31.65 49.10 10.40
CA GLN A 99 31.22 47.70 10.26
C GLN A 99 29.75 47.57 10.62
N PHE A 100 29.05 46.76 9.83
CA PHE A 100 27.65 46.40 10.05
C PHE A 100 27.58 45.12 10.90
N LEU A 101 26.77 45.17 11.93
CA LEU A 101 26.47 43.98 12.76
C LEU A 101 24.97 43.69 12.64
N ILE A 102 24.68 42.44 12.35
CA ILE A 102 23.32 41.93 12.36
C ILE A 102 23.24 40.91 13.51
N TYR A 103 22.42 41.18 14.52
CA TYR A 103 22.32 40.36 15.75
C TYR A 103 23.70 40.03 16.36
N ASN A 104 24.55 41.08 16.53
CA ASN A 104 25.93 40.98 17.07
C ASN A 104 26.94 40.25 16.18
N GLU A 105 26.61 39.76 15.00
CA GLU A 105 27.51 39.16 14.06
C GLU A 105 27.99 40.17 13.01
N THR A 106 29.29 40.22 12.73
CA THR A 106 29.86 41.12 11.72
C THR A 106 29.44 40.66 10.32
N ASN A 107 28.88 41.58 9.55
CA ASN A 107 28.38 41.32 8.22
C ASN A 107 28.91 42.31 7.19
N THR A 108 28.85 41.92 5.92
CA THR A 108 29.21 42.76 4.80
C THR A 108 28.13 43.78 4.43
N PHE A 109 28.54 44.87 3.76
CA PHE A 109 27.58 45.86 3.27
C PHE A 109 26.42 45.26 2.42
N PRO A 110 26.66 44.35 1.48
CA PRO A 110 25.60 43.69 0.74
C PRO A 110 24.64 42.89 1.63
N ALA A 111 25.12 42.23 2.67
CA ALA A 111 24.29 41.45 3.60
C ALA A 111 23.42 42.41 4.45
N ALA A 112 23.97 43.57 4.88
CA ALA A 112 23.17 44.56 5.58
C ALA A 112 22.08 45.20 4.67
N LEU A 113 22.38 45.45 3.40
CA LEU A 113 21.44 45.90 2.41
C LEU A 113 20.28 44.91 2.22
N GLU A 114 20.60 43.63 2.10
CA GLU A 114 19.60 42.56 1.93
C GLU A 114 18.73 42.43 3.18
N TYR A 115 19.35 42.48 4.36
CA TYR A 115 18.63 42.43 5.63
C TYR A 115 17.61 43.57 5.74
N VAL A 116 18.04 44.81 5.52
CA VAL A 116 17.14 45.99 5.57
C VAL A 116 16.08 45.91 4.47
N SER A 117 16.45 45.45 3.27
CA SER A 117 15.50 45.28 2.18
C SER A 117 14.44 44.19 2.52
N SER A 118 14.82 43.18 3.29
CA SER A 118 13.87 42.18 3.78
C SER A 118 12.91 42.74 4.83
N LEU A 119 13.39 43.57 5.76
CA LEU A 119 12.57 44.23 6.75
C LEU A 119 11.57 45.19 6.10
N LEU A 120 12.01 45.96 5.07
CA LEU A 120 11.13 46.83 4.30
C LEU A 120 10.08 46.07 3.49
N ARG A 121 10.47 44.93 2.86
CA ARG A 121 9.52 44.05 2.14
C ARG A 121 8.48 43.44 3.07
N ASN A 122 8.90 43.08 4.27
CA ASN A 122 8.01 42.53 5.27
C ASN A 122 7.18 43.58 6.01
N LYS A 123 7.46 44.90 5.78
CA LYS A 123 6.85 46.02 6.51
C LYS A 123 7.13 45.96 8.02
N ASP A 124 8.29 45.37 8.41
CA ASP A 124 8.73 45.36 9.81
C ASP A 124 9.30 46.72 10.22
N ILE A 125 9.70 47.56 9.24
CA ILE A 125 10.11 48.92 9.39
C ILE A 125 9.45 49.82 8.34
N GLU A 126 9.13 51.05 8.72
CA GLU A 126 8.59 52.08 7.81
C GLU A 126 9.66 53.08 7.45
N VAL A 127 9.64 53.58 6.20
CA VAL A 127 10.57 54.61 5.75
C VAL A 127 10.21 55.94 6.39
N ILE A 128 11.06 56.51 7.22
CA ILE A 128 10.89 57.88 7.76
C ILE A 128 11.25 58.84 6.65
N THR A 129 10.26 59.47 6.02
CA THR A 129 10.48 60.54 5.06
C THR A 129 10.58 61.87 5.83
N LEU A 130 11.76 62.49 5.78
CA LEU A 130 11.96 63.83 6.32
C LEU A 130 11.04 64.83 5.60
N GLY A 131 9.86 65.06 6.12
CA GLY A 131 8.88 65.97 5.55
C GLY A 131 7.48 65.84 6.13
N ASP A 132 7.20 64.73 6.81
CA ASP A 132 5.86 64.44 7.34
C ASP A 132 5.66 64.87 8.82
N SER A 133 6.73 65.37 9.49
CA SER A 133 6.66 65.67 10.94
C SER A 133 5.94 67.00 11.29
N ASP A 134 5.68 67.87 10.34
CA ASP A 134 5.17 69.19 10.63
C ASP A 134 3.76 69.59 10.08
N ARG A 135 3.15 68.66 9.35
CA ARG A 135 1.74 68.86 8.94
C ARG A 135 0.82 68.00 9.81
N LYS A 136 0.51 68.53 11.00
CA LYS A 136 -0.70 68.13 11.74
C LYS A 136 -1.96 68.65 11.02
N ASP A 137 -2.12 68.25 9.77
CA ASP A 137 -3.36 68.57 9.02
C ASP A 137 -4.34 67.45 9.42
N LEU A 138 -5.51 67.87 9.91
CA LEU A 138 -6.61 66.97 10.28
C LEU A 138 -7.02 66.04 9.15
N ILE A 139 -6.78 66.44 7.90
CA ILE A 139 -7.07 65.66 6.69
C ILE A 139 -6.04 64.50 6.56
N SER A 140 -4.75 64.76 6.85
CA SER A 140 -3.71 63.72 6.82
C SER A 140 -3.84 62.75 8.00
N LEU A 141 -4.27 63.25 9.17
CA LEU A 141 -4.63 62.39 10.31
C LEU A 141 -5.87 61.53 10.02
N ALA A 142 -6.91 62.11 9.39
CA ALA A 142 -8.11 61.37 8.98
C ALA A 142 -7.82 60.34 7.86
N HIS A 143 -6.82 60.63 7.01
CA HIS A 143 -6.35 59.66 5.99
C HIS A 143 -5.48 58.56 6.57
N ARG A 144 -4.80 58.81 7.70
CA ARG A 144 -3.95 57.85 8.39
C ARG A 144 -4.78 56.89 9.27
N GLU A 145 -5.89 57.38 9.81
CA GLU A 145 -6.89 56.52 10.44
C GLU A 145 -7.91 56.10 9.38
N GLN A 146 -7.53 55.12 8.59
CA GLN A 146 -8.52 54.44 7.76
C GLN A 146 -9.65 53.93 8.67
N TYR A 147 -10.87 54.41 8.42
CA TYR A 147 -12.07 53.80 8.97
C TYR A 147 -12.12 52.34 8.52
N VAL A 148 -11.72 51.46 9.41
CA VAL A 148 -11.83 50.02 9.20
C VAL A 148 -13.16 49.62 9.82
N PRO A 149 -14.22 49.35 9.03
CA PRO A 149 -15.45 48.77 9.57
C PRO A 149 -15.10 47.53 10.36
N SER A 150 -15.81 47.29 11.47
CA SER A 150 -15.50 46.18 12.41
C SER A 150 -15.38 44.81 11.75
N PHE A 151 -15.87 44.66 10.52
CA PHE A 151 -15.74 43.46 9.70
C PHE A 151 -14.50 43.45 8.79
N ASP A 152 -13.96 44.59 8.39
CA ASP A 152 -12.80 44.65 7.48
C ASP A 152 -11.48 44.24 8.17
N GLY A 153 -11.37 44.45 9.49
CA GLY A 153 -10.20 44.04 10.24
C GLY A 153 -9.92 42.54 10.14
N THR A 154 -10.98 41.73 10.01
CA THR A 154 -10.84 40.28 9.86
C THR A 154 -10.44 39.90 8.42
N TYR A 155 -10.92 40.63 7.43
CA TYR A 155 -10.59 40.36 6.01
C TYR A 155 -9.25 41.00 5.60
N ALA A 156 -8.86 42.10 6.18
CA ALA A 156 -7.53 42.70 5.95
C ALA A 156 -6.39 41.76 6.36
N TYR A 157 -6.63 40.91 7.37
CA TYR A 157 -5.68 39.87 7.78
C TYR A 157 -5.42 38.86 6.66
N PHE A 158 -6.38 38.58 5.80
CA PHE A 158 -6.23 37.70 4.62
C PHE A 158 -5.59 38.40 3.42
N GLY A 159 -5.38 39.72 3.49
CA GLY A 159 -4.67 40.48 2.46
C GLY A 159 -3.18 40.20 2.40
N ASP A 160 -2.58 39.71 3.48
CA ASP A 160 -1.21 39.20 3.46
C ASP A 160 -1.17 37.77 2.84
N PHE A 161 -0.46 37.67 1.71
CA PHE A 161 -0.34 36.39 0.98
C PHE A 161 0.17 35.24 1.87
N LYS A 162 1.06 35.54 2.82
CA LYS A 162 1.61 34.51 3.73
C LYS A 162 0.52 33.98 4.67
N ILE A 163 -0.28 34.88 5.26
CA ILE A 163 -1.38 34.51 6.17
C ILE A 163 -2.47 33.78 5.39
N PHE A 164 -2.79 34.26 4.18
CA PHE A 164 -3.75 33.62 3.31
C PHE A 164 -3.30 32.16 2.94
N ALA A 165 -2.04 31.98 2.54
CA ALA A 165 -1.51 30.67 2.20
C ALA A 165 -1.52 29.71 3.39
N ILE A 166 -1.12 30.17 4.59
CA ILE A 166 -1.15 29.35 5.81
C ILE A 166 -2.58 28.98 6.17
N THR A 167 -3.51 29.95 6.11
CA THR A 167 -4.93 29.70 6.41
C THR A 167 -5.56 28.72 5.43
N LEU A 168 -5.20 28.79 4.15
CA LEU A 168 -5.66 27.86 3.12
C LEU A 168 -5.14 26.44 3.41
N ILE A 169 -3.88 26.30 3.78
CA ILE A 169 -3.28 25.01 4.15
C ILE A 169 -3.98 24.44 5.40
N ILE A 170 -4.14 25.25 6.44
CA ILE A 170 -4.82 24.83 7.68
C ILE A 170 -6.26 24.41 7.38
N SER A 171 -7.00 25.23 6.59
CA SER A 171 -8.37 24.92 6.19
C SER A 171 -8.45 23.62 5.40
N PHE A 172 -7.51 23.37 4.49
CA PHE A 172 -7.43 22.13 3.72
C PHE A 172 -7.26 20.93 4.65
N PHE A 173 -6.29 20.98 5.58
CA PHE A 173 -6.08 19.89 6.52
C PHE A 173 -7.25 19.73 7.48
N PHE A 174 -7.88 20.81 7.91
CA PHE A 174 -9.06 20.77 8.76
C PHE A 174 -10.24 20.09 8.05
N ILE A 175 -10.53 20.48 6.80
CA ILE A 175 -11.58 19.86 5.99
C ILE A 175 -11.27 18.39 5.76
N PHE A 176 -9.99 18.06 5.47
CA PHE A 176 -9.57 16.68 5.28
C PHE A 176 -9.73 15.85 6.57
N ALA A 177 -9.37 16.39 7.73
CA ALA A 177 -9.58 15.75 9.03
C ALA A 177 -11.07 15.51 9.32
N CYS A 178 -11.92 16.51 9.09
CA CYS A 178 -13.38 16.38 9.21
C CYS A 178 -13.94 15.31 8.26
N ALA A 179 -13.49 15.29 7.01
CA ALA A 179 -13.89 14.29 6.03
C ALA A 179 -13.47 12.86 6.46
N MET A 180 -12.26 12.72 7.00
CA MET A 180 -11.79 11.43 7.55
C MET A 180 -12.62 10.96 8.75
N ILE A 181 -12.97 11.86 9.67
CA ILE A 181 -13.83 11.54 10.82
C ILE A 181 -15.22 11.11 10.32
N LEU A 182 -15.81 11.88 9.40
CA LEU A 182 -17.11 11.57 8.82
C LEU A 182 -17.08 10.19 8.11
N PHE A 183 -16.02 9.94 7.32
CA PHE A 183 -15.82 8.65 6.67
C PHE A 183 -15.76 7.50 7.69
N MET A 184 -14.97 7.66 8.77
CA MET A 184 -14.89 6.65 9.83
C MET A 184 -16.23 6.41 10.51
N LEU A 185 -17.00 7.46 10.79
CA LEU A 185 -18.33 7.34 11.40
C LEU A 185 -19.31 6.61 10.48
N ILE A 186 -19.33 6.94 9.18
CA ILE A 186 -20.16 6.26 8.18
C ILE A 186 -19.75 4.79 8.06
N PHE A 187 -18.46 4.51 8.02
CA PHE A 187 -17.94 3.16 7.91
C PHE A 187 -18.29 2.32 9.16
N LYS A 188 -18.11 2.90 10.34
CA LYS A 188 -18.50 2.29 11.62
C LYS A 188 -20.01 2.01 11.69
N ALA A 189 -20.83 2.98 11.28
CA ALA A 189 -22.28 2.81 11.28
C ALA A 189 -22.73 1.68 10.31
N ARG A 190 -22.12 1.62 9.12
CA ARG A 190 -22.38 0.53 8.15
C ARG A 190 -21.96 -0.83 8.69
N ARG A 191 -20.78 -0.88 9.32
CA ARG A 191 -20.26 -2.11 9.95
C ARG A 191 -21.17 -2.59 11.08
N ASN A 192 -21.54 -1.70 12.01
CA ASN A 192 -22.43 -2.04 13.11
C ASN A 192 -23.79 -2.55 12.62
N ARG A 193 -24.38 -1.88 11.60
CA ARG A 193 -25.66 -2.36 10.98
C ARG A 193 -25.51 -3.75 10.40
N ARG A 194 -24.36 -4.03 9.76
CA ARG A 194 -24.11 -5.36 9.21
C ARG A 194 -23.94 -6.41 10.30
N GLU A 195 -23.25 -6.09 11.38
CA GLU A 195 -23.05 -6.99 12.53
C GLU A 195 -24.41 -7.32 13.20
N VAL A 196 -25.25 -6.33 13.46
CA VAL A 196 -26.59 -6.54 14.01
C VAL A 196 -27.46 -7.39 13.08
N LEU A 197 -27.42 -7.14 11.77
CA LEU A 197 -28.17 -7.95 10.79
C LEU A 197 -27.63 -9.39 10.72
N LEU A 198 -26.32 -9.57 10.86
CA LEU A 198 -25.69 -10.89 10.87
C LEU A 198 -26.18 -11.69 12.10
N GLU A 199 -26.13 -11.08 13.28
CA GLU A 199 -26.58 -11.70 14.53
C GLU A 199 -28.08 -12.06 14.46
N MET A 200 -28.92 -11.13 14.01
CA MET A 200 -30.36 -11.38 13.82
C MET A 200 -30.61 -12.51 12.83
N TYR A 201 -29.90 -12.58 11.71
CA TYR A 201 -30.09 -13.65 10.74
C TYR A 201 -29.52 -14.98 11.24
N ASP A 202 -28.37 -14.95 11.97
CA ASP A 202 -27.80 -16.15 12.56
C ASP A 202 -28.75 -16.78 13.59
N GLU A 203 -29.40 -15.98 14.44
CA GLU A 203 -30.41 -16.43 15.37
C GLU A 203 -31.65 -17.06 14.64
N GLN A 204 -32.09 -16.44 13.55
CA GLN A 204 -33.21 -16.97 12.74
C GLN A 204 -32.85 -18.28 12.03
N VAL A 205 -31.58 -18.53 11.74
CA VAL A 205 -31.10 -19.69 11.00
C VAL A 205 -30.79 -20.88 11.92
N VAL A 206 -30.24 -20.62 13.11
CA VAL A 206 -29.71 -21.67 14.01
C VAL A 206 -30.82 -22.58 14.50
N GLY A 207 -31.96 -22.04 14.93
CA GLY A 207 -33.12 -22.81 15.41
C GLY A 207 -33.63 -23.84 14.38
N PRO A 208 -34.08 -23.38 13.21
CA PRO A 208 -34.57 -24.26 12.15
C PRO A 208 -33.53 -25.28 11.65
N LEU A 209 -32.25 -24.87 11.52
CA LEU A 209 -31.18 -25.80 11.15
C LEU A 209 -31.01 -26.91 12.18
N SER A 210 -31.06 -26.59 13.46
CA SER A 210 -30.90 -27.58 14.53
C SER A 210 -32.08 -28.54 14.54
N GLU A 211 -33.30 -28.03 14.44
CA GLU A 211 -34.54 -28.83 14.39
C GLU A 211 -34.48 -29.86 13.23
N ILE A 212 -34.24 -29.38 12.00
CA ILE A 212 -34.17 -30.27 10.83
C ILE A 212 -33.03 -31.29 10.95
N LEU A 213 -31.88 -30.91 11.46
CA LEU A 213 -30.73 -31.82 11.54
C LEU A 213 -30.89 -32.90 12.61
N PHE A 214 -31.53 -32.59 13.74
CA PHE A 214 -31.64 -33.51 14.86
C PHE A 214 -32.97 -34.29 14.90
N GLU A 215 -34.04 -33.69 14.42
CA GLU A 215 -35.35 -34.27 14.51
C GLU A 215 -35.77 -35.06 13.25
N LYS A 216 -35.28 -34.68 12.06
CA LYS A 216 -35.68 -35.32 10.79
C LYS A 216 -34.58 -36.28 10.29
N THR A 217 -35.02 -37.39 9.71
CA THR A 217 -34.16 -38.31 8.95
C THR A 217 -33.80 -37.74 7.57
N LEU A 218 -32.86 -38.35 6.87
CA LEU A 218 -32.50 -37.92 5.50
C LEU A 218 -33.70 -38.10 4.54
N GLU A 219 -34.38 -39.23 4.66
CA GLU A 219 -35.56 -39.57 3.81
C GLU A 219 -36.70 -38.58 4.03
N GLU A 220 -36.99 -38.25 5.29
CA GLU A 220 -38.00 -37.23 5.65
C GLU A 220 -37.61 -35.85 5.11
N LEU A 221 -36.33 -35.50 5.19
CA LEU A 221 -35.86 -34.23 4.65
C LEU A 221 -35.99 -34.15 3.12
N GLU A 222 -35.70 -35.24 2.41
CA GLU A 222 -35.85 -35.29 0.95
C GLU A 222 -37.31 -35.28 0.51
N SER A 223 -38.24 -35.84 1.30
CA SER A 223 -39.67 -35.88 1.05
C SER A 223 -40.45 -34.66 1.57
N LEU A 224 -39.79 -33.76 2.31
CA LEU A 224 -40.43 -32.58 2.90
C LEU A 224 -41.09 -31.71 1.81
N SER A 225 -42.30 -31.21 2.07
CA SER A 225 -42.90 -30.26 1.13
C SER A 225 -42.20 -28.92 1.10
N ASP A 226 -42.29 -28.19 -0.01
CA ASP A 226 -41.70 -26.84 -0.09
C ASP A 226 -42.40 -25.87 0.88
N GLU A 227 -43.67 -26.10 1.21
CA GLU A 227 -44.44 -25.30 2.16
C GLU A 227 -43.84 -25.42 3.57
N GLU A 228 -43.61 -26.64 4.05
CA GLU A 228 -43.01 -26.92 5.37
C GLU A 228 -41.56 -26.39 5.43
N LEU A 229 -40.79 -26.49 4.32
CA LEU A 229 -39.46 -25.96 4.25
C LEU A 229 -39.46 -24.42 4.36
N TYR A 230 -40.43 -23.75 3.74
CA TYR A 230 -40.58 -22.30 3.80
C TYR A 230 -41.17 -21.77 5.11
N GLU A 231 -41.82 -22.61 5.92
CA GLU A 231 -42.14 -22.27 7.31
C GLU A 231 -40.88 -22.10 8.14
N SER A 232 -39.92 -23.01 8.00
CA SER A 232 -38.64 -22.95 8.70
C SER A 232 -37.69 -21.90 8.11
N PHE A 233 -37.68 -21.77 6.78
CA PHE A 233 -36.81 -20.82 6.05
C PHE A 233 -37.68 -19.94 5.12
N PRO A 234 -38.16 -18.78 5.59
CA PRO A 234 -39.12 -17.99 4.83
C PRO A 234 -38.61 -17.60 3.43
N ALA A 235 -39.43 -17.88 2.40
CA ALA A 235 -39.08 -17.60 1.00
C ALA A 235 -38.72 -16.13 0.73
N LYS A 236 -39.29 -15.17 1.50
CA LYS A 236 -38.92 -13.75 1.45
C LYS A 236 -37.50 -13.48 1.92
N GLN A 237 -36.99 -14.25 2.90
CA GLN A 237 -35.62 -14.12 3.40
C GLN A 237 -34.63 -14.76 2.43
N LEU A 238 -34.94 -15.91 1.83
CA LEU A 238 -34.14 -16.60 0.83
C LEU A 238 -33.89 -15.75 -0.44
N LYS A 239 -34.70 -14.74 -0.71
CA LYS A 239 -34.47 -13.77 -1.77
C LYS A 239 -33.44 -12.73 -1.42
N LYS A 240 -33.00 -12.60 -0.15
CA LYS A 240 -32.01 -11.62 0.29
C LYS A 240 -30.59 -12.21 0.22
N PRO A 241 -29.71 -11.62 -0.57
CA PRO A 241 -28.34 -12.17 -0.75
C PRO A 241 -27.56 -12.29 0.56
N PHE A 242 -27.78 -11.38 1.51
CA PHE A 242 -27.07 -11.39 2.78
C PHE A 242 -27.58 -12.52 3.71
N TYR A 243 -28.89 -12.79 3.72
CA TYR A 243 -29.45 -13.92 4.45
C TYR A 243 -28.92 -15.26 3.91
N ASN A 244 -28.93 -15.43 2.58
CA ASN A 244 -28.36 -16.63 1.95
C ASN A 244 -26.89 -16.82 2.31
N GLN A 245 -26.11 -15.72 2.38
CA GLN A 245 -24.71 -15.82 2.77
C GLN A 245 -24.57 -16.30 4.23
N VAL A 246 -25.35 -15.75 5.16
CA VAL A 246 -25.36 -16.20 6.56
C VAL A 246 -25.74 -17.68 6.69
N LEU A 247 -26.77 -18.09 5.96
CA LEU A 247 -27.23 -19.47 5.94
C LEU A 247 -26.17 -20.42 5.36
N ILE A 248 -25.54 -20.05 4.23
CA ILE A 248 -24.44 -20.80 3.63
C ILE A 248 -23.27 -20.90 4.61
N ASP A 249 -22.83 -19.80 5.21
CA ASP A 249 -21.72 -19.79 6.14
C ASP A 249 -21.97 -20.69 7.36
N ARG A 250 -23.23 -20.71 7.85
CA ARG A 250 -23.62 -21.57 8.96
C ARG A 250 -23.65 -23.05 8.59
N ILE A 251 -24.22 -23.38 7.43
CA ILE A 251 -24.23 -24.75 6.90
C ILE A 251 -22.80 -25.25 6.70
N LEU A 252 -21.92 -24.44 6.12
CA LEU A 252 -20.49 -24.79 5.93
C LEU A 252 -19.77 -24.99 7.26
N ALA A 253 -20.04 -24.14 8.25
CA ALA A 253 -19.45 -24.28 9.58
C ALA A 253 -19.89 -25.58 10.26
N LEU A 254 -21.14 -25.96 10.11
CA LEU A 254 -21.65 -27.23 10.61
C LEU A 254 -21.08 -28.42 9.83
N ASN A 255 -21.02 -28.34 8.51
CA ASN A 255 -20.48 -29.41 7.65
C ASN A 255 -19.01 -29.77 8.00
N LYS A 256 -18.22 -28.78 8.43
CA LYS A 256 -16.84 -29.00 8.90
C LYS A 256 -16.75 -29.74 10.24
N LYS A 257 -17.76 -29.58 11.10
CA LYS A 257 -17.79 -30.15 12.45
C LYS A 257 -18.52 -31.50 12.52
N MET A 258 -19.50 -31.71 11.65
CA MET A 258 -20.34 -32.91 11.64
C MET A 258 -19.73 -34.04 10.81
N LYS A 259 -20.14 -35.28 11.09
CA LYS A 259 -19.72 -36.50 10.37
C LYS A 259 -20.93 -37.38 10.06
N GLY A 260 -20.76 -38.33 9.14
CA GLY A 260 -21.80 -39.30 8.80
C GLY A 260 -23.06 -38.65 8.23
N ASP A 261 -24.22 -39.11 8.66
CA ASP A 261 -25.55 -38.75 8.15
C ASP A 261 -25.84 -37.24 8.24
N PHE A 262 -25.32 -36.56 9.23
CA PHE A 262 -25.47 -35.10 9.36
C PHE A 262 -24.91 -34.36 8.15
N LYS A 263 -23.81 -34.82 7.59
CA LYS A 263 -23.25 -34.22 6.36
C LYS A 263 -24.17 -34.43 5.17
N LEU A 264 -24.77 -35.62 5.07
CA LEU A 264 -25.72 -35.91 3.99
C LEU A 264 -26.97 -35.04 4.10
N LYS A 265 -27.50 -34.89 5.30
CA LYS A 265 -28.65 -34.00 5.57
C LYS A 265 -28.32 -32.53 5.23
N LEU A 266 -27.15 -32.02 5.62
CA LEU A 266 -26.72 -30.67 5.30
C LEU A 266 -26.63 -30.44 3.78
N LYS A 267 -26.09 -31.40 3.03
CA LYS A 267 -26.02 -31.33 1.56
C LYS A 267 -27.39 -31.38 0.89
N ALA A 268 -28.25 -32.25 1.37
CA ALA A 268 -29.63 -32.33 0.89
C ALA A 268 -30.41 -31.03 1.15
N LEU A 269 -30.31 -30.49 2.36
CA LEU A 269 -30.92 -29.21 2.72
C LEU A 269 -30.37 -28.05 1.88
N TYR A 270 -29.06 -28.02 1.65
CA TYR A 270 -28.37 -27.01 0.81
C TYR A 270 -28.99 -26.95 -0.61
N LYS A 271 -29.19 -28.10 -1.23
CA LYS A 271 -29.83 -28.23 -2.54
C LYS A 271 -31.31 -27.88 -2.51
N ARG A 272 -32.04 -28.37 -1.50
CA ARG A 272 -33.48 -28.10 -1.34
C ARG A 272 -33.77 -26.60 -1.19
N LEU A 273 -32.91 -25.85 -0.49
CA LEU A 273 -33.01 -24.40 -0.34
C LEU A 273 -32.51 -23.61 -1.59
N GLY A 274 -32.06 -24.29 -2.63
CA GLY A 274 -31.57 -23.66 -3.84
C GLY A 274 -30.25 -22.86 -3.65
N LEU A 275 -29.52 -23.14 -2.57
CA LEU A 275 -28.24 -22.46 -2.28
C LEU A 275 -27.11 -22.87 -3.24
N ASP A 276 -27.24 -24.07 -3.84
CA ASP A 276 -26.37 -24.55 -4.92
C ASP A 276 -26.38 -23.60 -6.11
N LYS A 277 -27.55 -23.08 -6.50
CA LYS A 277 -27.69 -22.10 -7.59
C LYS A 277 -27.01 -20.78 -7.23
N VAL A 278 -27.16 -20.31 -5.99
CA VAL A 278 -26.49 -19.11 -5.49
C VAL A 278 -24.98 -19.27 -5.51
N THR A 279 -24.50 -20.47 -5.15
CA THR A 279 -23.06 -20.78 -5.21
C THR A 279 -22.54 -20.81 -6.64
N ILE A 280 -23.27 -21.44 -7.56
CA ILE A 280 -22.89 -21.47 -8.99
C ILE A 280 -22.87 -20.08 -9.59
N GLU A 281 -23.82 -19.21 -9.22
CA GLU A 281 -23.83 -17.80 -9.66
C GLU A 281 -22.58 -17.05 -9.21
N LYS A 282 -22.01 -17.34 -8.04
CA LYS A 282 -20.77 -16.75 -7.56
C LYS A 282 -19.59 -17.07 -8.48
N LEU A 283 -19.56 -18.25 -9.12
CA LEU A 283 -18.49 -18.64 -10.07
C LEU A 283 -18.47 -17.74 -11.31
N HIS A 284 -19.61 -17.14 -11.69
CA HIS A 284 -19.70 -16.23 -12.83
C HIS A 284 -19.39 -14.76 -12.47
N SER A 285 -19.03 -14.47 -11.22
CA SER A 285 -18.75 -13.11 -10.79
C SER A 285 -17.46 -12.57 -11.40
N SER A 286 -17.44 -11.28 -11.73
CA SER A 286 -16.22 -10.57 -12.12
C SER A 286 -15.25 -10.32 -10.96
N LYS A 287 -15.70 -10.47 -9.70
CA LYS A 287 -14.90 -10.28 -8.49
C LYS A 287 -14.24 -11.60 -8.10
N TRP A 288 -12.93 -11.61 -8.06
CA TRP A 288 -12.14 -12.80 -7.76
C TRP A 288 -12.44 -13.42 -6.39
N ASP A 289 -12.70 -12.60 -5.38
CA ASP A 289 -13.05 -13.02 -4.03
C ASP A 289 -14.37 -13.81 -3.99
N ARG A 290 -15.38 -13.37 -4.76
CA ARG A 290 -16.64 -14.08 -4.91
C ARG A 290 -16.48 -15.42 -5.61
N VAL A 291 -15.67 -15.46 -6.67
CA VAL A 291 -15.37 -16.71 -7.40
C VAL A 291 -14.69 -17.71 -6.47
N VAL A 292 -13.68 -17.26 -5.71
CA VAL A 292 -12.98 -18.13 -4.73
C VAL A 292 -13.93 -18.64 -3.66
N THR A 293 -14.81 -17.78 -3.13
CA THR A 293 -15.84 -18.18 -2.17
C THR A 293 -16.75 -19.26 -2.76
N GLY A 294 -17.25 -19.06 -3.98
CA GLY A 294 -18.07 -20.06 -4.67
C GLY A 294 -17.33 -21.39 -4.88
N LEU A 295 -16.04 -21.36 -5.25
CA LEU A 295 -15.23 -22.56 -5.39
C LEU A 295 -15.05 -23.32 -4.06
N VAL A 296 -14.89 -22.60 -2.97
CA VAL A 296 -14.81 -23.21 -1.61
C VAL A 296 -16.15 -23.83 -1.23
N GLU A 297 -17.27 -23.15 -1.47
CA GLU A 297 -18.61 -23.65 -1.20
C GLU A 297 -18.89 -24.92 -2.02
N VAL A 298 -18.57 -24.92 -3.32
CA VAL A 298 -18.68 -26.11 -4.20
C VAL A 298 -17.89 -27.28 -3.62
N ASN A 299 -16.67 -27.03 -3.18
CA ASN A 299 -15.78 -28.06 -2.63
C ASN A 299 -16.32 -28.64 -1.30
N GLU A 300 -16.75 -27.79 -0.38
CA GLU A 300 -17.21 -28.19 0.94
C GLU A 300 -18.58 -28.91 0.90
N MET A 301 -19.44 -28.54 -0.03
CA MET A 301 -20.76 -29.12 -0.20
C MET A 301 -20.80 -30.28 -1.21
N ASP A 302 -19.66 -30.67 -1.79
CA ASP A 302 -19.52 -31.72 -2.82
C ASP A 302 -20.47 -31.52 -4.02
N LEU A 303 -20.60 -30.27 -4.52
CA LEU A 303 -21.48 -29.95 -5.64
C LEU A 303 -20.88 -30.42 -6.97
N ARG A 304 -20.99 -31.68 -7.27
CA ARG A 304 -20.41 -32.29 -8.49
C ARG A 304 -21.00 -31.73 -9.77
N GLU A 305 -22.23 -31.30 -9.72
CA GLU A 305 -22.94 -30.66 -10.84
C GLU A 305 -22.22 -29.37 -11.30
N ALA A 306 -21.54 -28.69 -10.37
CA ALA A 306 -20.79 -27.48 -10.66
C ALA A 306 -19.41 -27.72 -11.29
N LEU A 307 -18.93 -28.98 -11.39
CA LEU A 307 -17.58 -29.30 -11.90
C LEU A 307 -17.32 -28.75 -13.29
N ARG A 308 -18.32 -28.70 -14.15
CA ARG A 308 -18.20 -28.11 -15.49
C ARG A 308 -17.82 -26.62 -15.43
N GLU A 309 -18.44 -25.88 -14.52
CA GLU A 309 -18.17 -24.46 -14.30
C GLU A 309 -16.81 -24.26 -13.61
N VAL A 310 -16.50 -25.08 -12.62
CA VAL A 310 -15.19 -25.06 -11.91
C VAL A 310 -14.03 -25.27 -12.89
N LYS A 311 -14.16 -26.21 -13.83
CA LYS A 311 -13.11 -26.49 -14.83
C LYS A 311 -12.77 -25.28 -15.71
N LYS A 312 -13.67 -24.33 -15.92
CA LYS A 312 -13.39 -23.08 -16.65
C LYS A 312 -12.37 -22.20 -15.91
N HIS A 313 -12.22 -22.37 -14.61
CA HIS A 313 -11.36 -21.57 -13.74
C HIS A 313 -9.97 -22.19 -13.46
N VAL A 314 -9.71 -23.43 -13.90
CA VAL A 314 -8.44 -24.11 -13.61
C VAL A 314 -7.22 -23.44 -14.27
N ASN A 315 -7.42 -22.69 -15.32
CA ASN A 315 -6.37 -21.92 -16.00
C ASN A 315 -6.57 -20.40 -15.88
N SER A 316 -7.23 -19.94 -14.80
CA SER A 316 -7.43 -18.52 -14.51
C SER A 316 -6.10 -17.78 -14.33
N PRO A 317 -5.93 -16.54 -14.83
CA PRO A 317 -4.76 -15.72 -14.56
C PRO A 317 -4.62 -15.39 -13.07
N ASN A 318 -5.74 -15.32 -12.33
CA ASN A 318 -5.71 -15.09 -10.89
C ASN A 318 -5.25 -16.35 -10.14
N PHE A 319 -4.16 -16.22 -9.38
CA PHE A 319 -3.57 -17.31 -8.61
C PHE A 319 -4.55 -17.99 -7.63
N HIS A 320 -5.37 -17.21 -6.91
CA HIS A 320 -6.29 -17.73 -5.91
C HIS A 320 -7.43 -18.53 -6.54
N ILE A 321 -8.02 -18.00 -7.63
CA ILE A 321 -9.05 -18.71 -8.40
C ILE A 321 -8.48 -20.01 -8.94
N ARG A 322 -7.35 -19.95 -9.64
CA ARG A 322 -6.70 -21.12 -10.26
C ARG A 322 -6.38 -22.20 -9.22
N SER A 323 -5.78 -21.80 -8.11
CA SER A 323 -5.39 -22.75 -7.05
C SER A 323 -6.59 -23.46 -6.42
N GLN A 324 -7.66 -22.69 -6.13
CA GLN A 324 -8.87 -23.26 -5.53
C GLN A 324 -9.64 -24.11 -6.54
N ALA A 325 -9.73 -23.68 -7.80
CA ALA A 325 -10.41 -24.45 -8.85
C ALA A 325 -9.75 -25.82 -9.06
N VAL A 326 -8.42 -25.88 -9.16
CA VAL A 326 -7.68 -27.14 -9.28
C VAL A 326 -7.90 -28.03 -8.05
N ALA A 327 -7.83 -27.46 -6.84
CA ALA A 327 -8.09 -28.22 -5.62
C ALA A 327 -9.52 -28.79 -5.59
N THR A 328 -10.50 -28.01 -6.01
CA THR A 328 -11.92 -28.42 -6.08
C THR A 328 -12.11 -29.54 -7.12
N VAL A 329 -11.53 -29.40 -8.31
CA VAL A 329 -11.62 -30.46 -9.35
C VAL A 329 -10.96 -31.76 -8.84
N LEU A 330 -9.77 -31.67 -8.22
CA LEU A 330 -9.12 -32.86 -7.64
C LEU A 330 -9.99 -33.55 -6.59
N ASN A 331 -10.62 -32.78 -5.70
CA ASN A 331 -11.44 -33.35 -4.63
C ASN A 331 -12.75 -33.98 -5.13
N LEU A 332 -13.42 -33.37 -6.10
CA LEU A 332 -14.79 -33.75 -6.51
C LEU A 332 -14.87 -34.72 -7.68
N SER A 333 -13.82 -34.84 -8.49
CA SER A 333 -13.82 -35.73 -9.67
C SER A 333 -13.78 -37.19 -9.21
N GLU A 334 -14.67 -38.01 -9.72
CA GLU A 334 -14.70 -39.48 -9.44
C GLU A 334 -13.53 -40.21 -10.07
N HIS A 335 -13.26 -39.90 -11.34
CA HIS A 335 -12.06 -40.31 -12.05
C HIS A 335 -11.13 -39.12 -12.15
N VAL A 336 -9.97 -39.17 -11.54
CA VAL A 336 -9.01 -38.08 -11.57
C VAL A 336 -8.17 -38.17 -12.84
N ASP A 337 -8.76 -37.73 -13.94
CA ASP A 337 -7.98 -37.41 -15.13
C ASP A 337 -7.26 -36.07 -14.90
N LEU A 338 -5.93 -36.12 -14.86
CA LEU A 338 -5.08 -34.96 -14.64
C LEU A 338 -4.85 -34.11 -15.90
N SER A 339 -5.57 -34.38 -17.00
CA SER A 339 -5.45 -33.66 -18.27
C SER A 339 -5.65 -32.14 -18.10
N PHE A 340 -6.55 -31.70 -17.21
CA PHE A 340 -6.76 -30.28 -16.92
C PHE A 340 -5.52 -29.61 -16.28
N LEU A 341 -4.66 -30.35 -15.58
CA LEU A 341 -3.37 -29.87 -15.10
C LEU A 341 -2.33 -29.85 -16.23
N ARG A 342 -2.32 -30.88 -17.10
CA ARG A 342 -1.40 -30.96 -18.24
C ARG A 342 -1.47 -29.70 -19.10
N ASP A 343 -2.67 -29.21 -19.34
CA ASP A 343 -2.94 -28.07 -20.24
C ASP A 343 -2.84 -26.71 -19.55
N GLN A 344 -2.37 -26.69 -18.28
CA GLN A 344 -2.22 -25.46 -17.53
C GLN A 344 -1.02 -24.62 -18.03
N THR A 345 -1.27 -23.35 -18.35
CA THR A 345 -0.24 -22.44 -18.89
C THR A 345 0.62 -21.78 -17.82
N PHE A 346 0.07 -21.57 -16.63
CA PHE A 346 0.77 -20.92 -15.53
C PHE A 346 1.63 -21.90 -14.73
N PRO A 347 2.85 -21.49 -14.30
CA PRO A 347 3.70 -22.36 -13.51
C PRO A 347 3.09 -22.64 -12.14
N LEU A 348 3.31 -23.86 -11.64
CA LEU A 348 2.90 -24.25 -10.30
C LEU A 348 3.88 -23.71 -9.26
N SER A 349 3.38 -22.90 -8.34
CA SER A 349 4.14 -22.49 -7.17
C SER A 349 4.42 -23.66 -6.24
N ARG A 350 5.46 -23.55 -5.41
CA ARG A 350 5.77 -24.57 -4.40
C ARG A 350 4.59 -24.86 -3.46
N TRP A 351 3.85 -23.83 -3.08
CA TRP A 351 2.65 -23.96 -2.24
C TRP A 351 1.55 -24.77 -2.94
N GLN A 352 1.27 -24.47 -4.23
CA GLN A 352 0.29 -25.23 -5.01
C GLN A 352 0.70 -26.69 -5.13
N GLN A 353 1.97 -26.96 -5.46
CA GLN A 353 2.48 -28.34 -5.55
C GLN A 353 2.26 -29.10 -4.24
N MET A 354 2.60 -28.49 -3.09
CA MET A 354 2.42 -29.14 -1.78
C MET A 354 0.94 -29.38 -1.46
N ASN A 355 0.07 -28.43 -1.77
CA ASN A 355 -1.36 -28.58 -1.53
C ASN A 355 -1.97 -29.69 -2.41
N TYR A 356 -1.62 -29.70 -3.69
CA TYR A 356 -2.11 -30.73 -4.63
C TYR A 356 -1.55 -32.12 -4.29
N LEU A 357 -0.28 -32.21 -3.91
CA LEU A 357 0.31 -33.46 -3.42
C LEU A 357 -0.45 -34.05 -2.24
N ARG A 358 -0.82 -33.19 -1.28
CA ARG A 358 -1.62 -33.64 -0.12
C ARG A 358 -2.99 -34.17 -0.54
N ILE A 359 -3.69 -33.47 -1.44
CA ILE A 359 -4.99 -33.90 -1.95
C ILE A 359 -4.85 -35.21 -2.70
N VAL A 360 -3.90 -35.31 -3.63
CA VAL A 360 -3.70 -36.49 -4.48
C VAL A 360 -3.26 -37.69 -3.64
N LYS A 361 -2.40 -37.50 -2.63
CA LYS A 361 -2.02 -38.57 -1.71
C LYS A 361 -3.21 -39.16 -0.95
N TYR A 362 -4.14 -38.30 -0.53
CA TYR A 362 -5.39 -38.74 0.11
C TYR A 362 -6.30 -39.51 -0.85
N LEU A 363 -6.39 -39.03 -2.10
CA LEU A 363 -7.23 -39.66 -3.13
C LEU A 363 -6.69 -40.97 -3.65
N ASN A 364 -5.36 -41.13 -3.70
CA ASN A 364 -4.71 -42.34 -4.24
C ASN A 364 -5.12 -43.65 -3.48
N ALA A 365 -5.49 -43.52 -2.21
CA ALA A 365 -5.99 -44.65 -1.44
C ALA A 365 -7.31 -45.22 -1.96
N ASN A 366 -8.07 -44.44 -2.73
CA ASN A 366 -9.46 -44.73 -3.11
C ASN A 366 -9.76 -44.59 -4.62
N ARG A 367 -8.80 -44.12 -5.43
CA ARG A 367 -9.03 -43.80 -6.86
C ARG A 367 -7.80 -44.05 -7.73
N GLU A 368 -8.02 -44.50 -8.95
CA GLU A 368 -6.96 -44.56 -9.95
C GLU A 368 -6.63 -43.18 -10.49
N LEU A 369 -5.34 -42.85 -10.54
CA LEU A 369 -4.80 -41.59 -10.99
C LEU A 369 -3.99 -41.77 -12.27
N ASN A 370 -4.39 -41.12 -13.35
CA ASN A 370 -3.61 -41.08 -14.59
C ASN A 370 -2.56 -39.98 -14.52
N ILE A 371 -1.37 -40.29 -13.95
CA ILE A 371 -0.28 -39.32 -13.77
C ILE A 371 0.51 -39.13 -15.07
N GLU A 372 0.53 -40.11 -15.95
CA GLU A 372 1.32 -40.09 -17.19
C GLU A 372 1.00 -38.88 -18.08
N ASN A 373 -0.26 -38.46 -18.10
CA ASN A 373 -0.70 -37.28 -18.84
C ASN A 373 0.08 -36.01 -18.47
N LEU A 374 0.64 -35.91 -17.26
CA LEU A 374 1.40 -34.74 -16.82
C LEU A 374 2.79 -34.64 -17.47
N PHE A 375 3.35 -35.78 -17.88
CA PHE A 375 4.68 -35.82 -18.50
C PHE A 375 4.71 -35.17 -19.88
N ASP A 376 3.55 -35.07 -20.55
CA ASP A 376 3.40 -34.47 -21.87
C ASP A 376 3.02 -32.99 -21.82
N SER A 377 3.01 -32.40 -20.63
CA SER A 377 2.71 -30.98 -20.47
C SER A 377 3.77 -30.09 -21.14
N LYS A 378 3.33 -29.05 -21.83
CA LYS A 378 4.23 -27.98 -22.32
C LYS A 378 4.88 -27.18 -21.20
N ASN A 379 4.28 -27.20 -20.00
CA ASN A 379 4.74 -26.48 -18.83
C ASN A 379 5.68 -27.35 -17.98
N GLN A 380 6.96 -26.99 -17.94
CA GLN A 380 7.99 -27.73 -17.20
C GLN A 380 7.62 -27.94 -15.72
N SER A 381 6.99 -26.92 -15.07
CA SER A 381 6.61 -27.06 -13.66
C SER A 381 5.56 -28.14 -13.40
N ILE A 382 4.71 -28.42 -14.40
CA ILE A 382 3.73 -29.51 -14.37
C ILE A 382 4.43 -30.86 -14.56
N ARG A 383 5.38 -30.97 -15.48
CA ARG A 383 6.16 -32.22 -15.66
C ARG A 383 6.95 -32.55 -14.40
N LEU A 384 7.64 -31.56 -13.81
CA LEU A 384 8.32 -31.70 -12.52
C LEU A 384 7.37 -32.14 -11.39
N PHE A 385 6.16 -31.60 -11.38
CA PHE A 385 5.13 -32.00 -10.42
C PHE A 385 4.70 -33.47 -10.66
N GLY A 386 4.55 -33.89 -11.93
CA GLY A 386 4.27 -35.29 -12.30
C GLY A 386 5.32 -36.25 -11.75
N TYR A 387 6.61 -35.96 -11.94
CA TYR A 387 7.70 -36.79 -11.40
C TYR A 387 7.68 -36.85 -9.86
N LYS A 388 7.37 -35.77 -9.20
CA LYS A 388 7.16 -35.76 -7.74
C LYS A 388 5.97 -36.59 -7.31
N LEU A 389 4.88 -36.58 -8.08
CA LEU A 389 3.71 -37.43 -7.82
C LEU A 389 4.06 -38.92 -7.88
N VAL A 390 4.78 -39.36 -8.91
CA VAL A 390 5.26 -40.76 -9.02
C VAL A 390 5.99 -41.16 -7.75
N ARG A 391 6.92 -40.33 -7.30
CA ARG A 391 7.69 -40.57 -6.07
C ARG A 391 6.82 -40.64 -4.82
N VAL A 392 5.95 -39.65 -4.60
CA VAL A 392 5.16 -39.50 -3.36
C VAL A 392 4.07 -40.58 -3.25
N ILE A 393 3.51 -41.00 -4.39
CA ILE A 393 2.47 -42.03 -4.46
C ILE A 393 3.08 -43.43 -4.47
N GLY A 394 4.33 -43.59 -4.91
CA GLY A 394 5.01 -44.88 -5.00
C GLY A 394 4.66 -45.68 -6.26
N ARG A 395 4.37 -45.01 -7.41
CA ARG A 395 4.02 -45.65 -8.68
C ARG A 395 5.27 -46.20 -9.38
N VAL A 396 5.67 -47.39 -8.97
CA VAL A 396 6.85 -48.10 -9.54
C VAL A 396 6.61 -48.47 -11.00
N ASP A 397 5.38 -48.74 -11.39
CA ASP A 397 4.95 -49.06 -12.76
C ASP A 397 5.26 -47.96 -13.79
N LEU A 398 5.42 -46.70 -13.35
CA LEU A 398 5.73 -45.58 -14.22
C LEU A 398 7.23 -45.32 -14.40
N LEU A 399 8.09 -46.04 -13.69
CA LEU A 399 9.54 -45.76 -13.73
C LEU A 399 10.17 -46.06 -15.09
N GLU A 400 9.74 -47.12 -15.78
CA GLU A 400 10.18 -47.41 -17.14
C GLU A 400 9.87 -46.28 -18.13
N GLY A 401 8.68 -45.69 -18.01
CA GLY A 401 8.30 -44.52 -18.81
C GLY A 401 9.14 -43.26 -18.51
N LEU A 402 9.60 -43.11 -17.24
CA LEU A 402 10.53 -42.04 -16.86
C LEU A 402 11.94 -42.29 -17.39
N GLU A 403 12.37 -43.56 -17.43
CA GLU A 403 13.66 -43.97 -18.01
C GLU A 403 13.74 -43.63 -19.49
N GLN A 404 12.71 -44.01 -20.24
CA GLN A 404 12.65 -43.75 -21.70
C GLN A 404 12.71 -42.25 -22.02
N ARG A 405 12.13 -41.38 -21.17
CA ARG A 405 12.14 -39.95 -21.33
C ARG A 405 13.41 -39.24 -20.86
N PHE A 406 14.23 -39.89 -20.06
CA PHE A 406 15.38 -39.30 -19.39
C PHE A 406 16.38 -38.63 -20.34
N PRO A 407 16.72 -39.16 -21.53
CA PRO A 407 17.63 -38.48 -22.46
C PRO A 407 17.14 -37.13 -22.94
N ASP A 408 15.83 -37.00 -23.19
CA ASP A 408 15.21 -35.87 -23.92
C ASP A 408 14.74 -34.73 -23.01
N VAL A 409 14.84 -34.88 -21.68
CA VAL A 409 14.36 -33.87 -20.73
C VAL A 409 15.48 -32.97 -20.24
N THR A 410 15.09 -31.82 -19.67
CA THR A 410 16.05 -30.84 -19.13
C THR A 410 16.77 -31.37 -17.88
N ASP A 411 17.93 -30.77 -17.55
CA ASP A 411 18.71 -31.18 -16.37
C ASP A 411 17.93 -31.06 -15.04
N GLU A 412 17.04 -30.06 -14.91
CA GLU A 412 16.17 -29.94 -13.75
C GLU A 412 15.19 -31.11 -13.65
N GLU A 413 14.68 -31.57 -14.77
CA GLU A 413 13.80 -32.74 -14.84
C GLU A 413 14.57 -34.01 -14.56
N LYS A 414 15.80 -34.17 -15.10
CA LYS A 414 16.70 -35.28 -14.79
C LYS A 414 16.97 -35.39 -13.29
N ILE A 415 17.22 -34.26 -12.64
CA ILE A 415 17.40 -34.22 -11.18
C ILE A 415 16.16 -34.73 -10.43
N GLU A 416 14.97 -34.36 -10.86
CA GLU A 416 13.74 -34.82 -10.17
C GLU A 416 13.42 -36.29 -10.47
N ILE A 417 13.74 -36.79 -11.66
CA ILE A 417 13.62 -38.19 -12.03
C ILE A 417 14.62 -39.05 -11.19
N ILE A 418 15.87 -38.61 -11.09
CA ILE A 418 16.88 -39.31 -10.26
C ILE A 418 16.45 -39.35 -8.79
N LYS A 419 15.90 -38.28 -8.25
CA LYS A 419 15.32 -38.30 -6.90
C LYS A 419 14.19 -39.32 -6.75
N THR A 420 13.45 -39.52 -7.84
CA THR A 420 12.36 -40.52 -7.82
C THR A 420 12.91 -41.93 -7.83
N PHE A 421 13.95 -42.23 -8.62
CA PHE A 421 14.64 -43.51 -8.62
C PHE A 421 15.31 -43.81 -7.25
N GLU A 422 16.03 -42.80 -6.69
CA GLU A 422 16.63 -42.90 -5.36
C GLU A 422 15.58 -43.27 -4.27
N TYR A 423 14.48 -42.53 -4.27
CA TYR A 423 13.45 -42.70 -3.23
C TYR A 423 12.72 -44.05 -3.32
N LEU A 424 12.46 -44.52 -4.53
CA LEU A 424 11.77 -45.82 -4.75
C LEU A 424 12.70 -47.00 -4.70
N GLY A 425 14.02 -46.80 -4.69
CA GLY A 425 15.01 -47.82 -4.42
C GLY A 425 15.10 -48.94 -5.46
N VAL A 426 14.84 -48.62 -6.76
CA VAL A 426 14.83 -49.65 -7.83
C VAL A 426 16.20 -49.71 -8.51
N PRO A 427 16.96 -50.79 -8.34
CA PRO A 427 18.32 -50.93 -8.87
C PRO A 427 18.42 -50.97 -10.42
N SER A 428 17.34 -51.25 -11.13
CA SER A 428 17.33 -51.35 -12.59
C SER A 428 17.75 -50.07 -13.34
N HIS A 429 17.69 -48.90 -12.66
CA HIS A 429 17.97 -47.58 -13.29
C HIS A 429 19.38 -47.05 -12.96
N LYS A 430 20.29 -47.90 -12.44
CA LYS A 430 21.66 -47.53 -12.04
C LYS A 430 22.49 -46.97 -13.20
N GLU A 431 22.29 -47.44 -14.43
CA GLU A 431 23.05 -47.00 -15.61
C GLU A 431 22.80 -45.50 -15.92
N LEU A 432 21.56 -45.02 -15.79
CA LEU A 432 21.22 -43.63 -15.95
C LEU A 432 21.81 -42.74 -14.85
N VAL A 433 21.83 -43.24 -13.62
CA VAL A 433 22.44 -42.54 -12.49
C VAL A 433 23.95 -42.42 -12.71
N ASN A 434 24.63 -43.52 -13.09
CA ASN A 434 26.06 -43.53 -13.39
C ASN A 434 26.42 -42.65 -14.60
N GLY A 435 25.59 -42.65 -15.66
CA GLY A 435 25.74 -41.77 -16.79
C GLY A 435 25.65 -40.28 -16.38
N SER A 436 24.79 -39.97 -15.42
CA SER A 436 24.60 -38.61 -14.91
C SER A 436 25.75 -38.05 -14.08
N LEU A 437 26.63 -38.92 -13.52
CA LEU A 437 27.85 -38.54 -12.84
C LEU A 437 28.87 -37.82 -13.76
N LYS A 438 28.76 -38.05 -15.07
CA LYS A 438 29.62 -37.44 -16.09
C LYS A 438 29.05 -36.13 -16.68
N SER A 439 27.97 -35.63 -16.12
CA SER A 439 27.32 -34.42 -16.60
C SER A 439 28.14 -33.16 -16.26
N ASN A 440 28.05 -32.13 -17.10
CA ASN A 440 28.63 -30.82 -16.82
C ASN A 440 27.82 -30.01 -15.77
N ASN A 441 26.63 -30.44 -15.41
CA ASN A 441 25.77 -29.77 -14.44
C ASN A 441 26.09 -30.28 -13.03
N GLN A 442 26.74 -29.43 -12.22
CA GLN A 442 27.15 -29.74 -10.87
C GLN A 442 25.99 -30.20 -9.97
N LYS A 443 24.79 -29.65 -10.12
CA LYS A 443 23.61 -30.05 -9.35
C LYS A 443 23.13 -31.45 -9.73
N LEU A 444 23.19 -31.79 -11.00
CA LEU A 444 22.83 -33.10 -11.52
C LEU A 444 23.84 -34.15 -11.03
N VAL A 445 25.14 -33.86 -11.11
CA VAL A 445 26.23 -34.71 -10.62
C VAL A 445 26.07 -34.98 -9.12
N MET A 446 25.83 -33.94 -8.32
CA MET A 446 25.64 -34.08 -6.88
C MET A 446 24.41 -34.94 -6.53
N MET A 447 23.34 -34.80 -7.30
CA MET A 447 22.14 -35.63 -7.09
C MET A 447 22.36 -37.07 -7.54
N ALA A 448 23.04 -37.27 -8.66
CA ALA A 448 23.42 -38.60 -9.13
C ALA A 448 24.35 -39.31 -8.14
N ALA A 449 25.35 -38.62 -7.59
CA ALA A 449 26.25 -39.17 -6.56
C ALA A 449 25.48 -39.61 -5.30
N LYS A 450 24.51 -38.79 -4.88
CA LYS A 450 23.64 -39.15 -3.75
C LYS A 450 22.79 -40.38 -4.05
N ALA A 451 22.21 -40.46 -5.24
CA ALA A 451 21.40 -41.60 -5.67
C ALA A 451 22.26 -42.88 -5.83
N ALA A 452 23.48 -42.77 -6.35
CA ALA A 452 24.42 -43.87 -6.46
C ALA A 452 24.72 -44.50 -5.10
N GLY A 453 24.83 -43.71 -4.02
CA GLY A 453 24.98 -44.22 -2.66
C GLY A 453 23.79 -45.03 -2.16
N THR A 454 22.62 -44.93 -2.79
CA THR A 454 21.41 -45.69 -2.37
C THR A 454 21.09 -46.87 -3.29
N ILE A 455 21.24 -46.67 -4.61
CA ILE A 455 20.83 -47.63 -5.65
C ILE A 455 21.97 -48.05 -6.58
N GLY A 456 23.18 -47.54 -6.36
CA GLY A 456 24.36 -47.85 -7.14
C GLY A 456 24.95 -49.24 -6.83
N ASP A 457 26.02 -49.57 -7.53
CA ASP A 457 26.81 -50.81 -7.34
C ASP A 457 28.28 -50.45 -7.10
N GLU A 458 29.13 -51.48 -7.02
CA GLU A 458 30.57 -51.33 -6.79
C GLU A 458 31.29 -50.51 -7.88
N GLN A 459 30.64 -50.30 -9.04
CA GLN A 459 31.15 -49.48 -10.14
C GLN A 459 30.70 -48.02 -10.08
N SER A 460 29.75 -47.66 -9.25
CA SER A 460 29.19 -46.31 -9.04
C SER A 460 29.99 -45.53 -8.04
#